data_39bfba39ae7e76906ebff2c57bf47a32
#
_entry.id   39bfba39ae7e76906ebff2c57bf47a32
#
_cell.length_a   1.000
_cell.length_b   1.000
_cell.length_c   1.000
_cell.angle_alpha   90.00
_cell.angle_beta   90.00
_cell.angle_gamma   90.00
#
_symmetry.space_group_name_H-M   'P 1'
#
loop_
_entity.id
_entity.type
_entity.pdbx_description
1 polymer ?
#
loop_
_entity_poly.entity_id
_entity_poly.type
_entity_poly.pdbx_seq_one_letter_code
_entity_poly.pdbx_strand_id
1 'polypeptide(L)'
;MKQHIDYKVLLLFIGIVLLHLVFNSKLQIHFDEAYYWVWSQNLQLSYFDHPPMIAYLIKLTTLFSNSIFCIRLVSVICGSLTIIFIYKSAKYAFGQQAGNIAMILALAWPILEGTFFITTIDSPFFMFWSITIYCLIRGLVFNEVKFIYLGGFSLGLTLLSKYTGILILPGVLIYLLLSSRQRIRLVQKEVYLALLLTIIVFSPVIIWNYQHDWISFRFQFNHGVANEKHLNLQAFGDYLAGFLGAANPFISIPILVFAYKKRKLILKDNRYLFLLSNFLFIGLFFAYNGLFKKQEANWVAPAYIAGIIFIAGCLAETNIKWIHRTAICLLLLLFPFIKMPEIFVPQQYQHKIPQVSAFMGQQQLYDKFKSDYWQQGDIIMSCNYVIASRAWYYMDIGRIYVLPEFSGSNSFANWNSSLKLPLKNALYICDKDSSGDQSILAKYFTHRQSVSIINYQDSFVDNKLYVYKLSN
;
A
#
# COMPACT_ATOMS: atom_id res chain seq x y z
N MET A 1 -31.02 -16.61 17.99
CA MET A 1 -30.99 -16.87 16.53
C MET A 1 -29.62 -16.57 15.99
N LYS A 2 -28.90 -17.50 15.36
CA LYS A 2 -27.68 -17.22 14.60
C LYS A 2 -28.09 -16.38 13.35
N GLN A 3 -27.91 -15.07 13.42
CA GLN A 3 -28.15 -14.25 12.24
C GLN A 3 -26.99 -14.51 11.25
N HIS A 4 -27.32 -15.12 10.12
CA HIS A 4 -26.37 -15.36 9.01
C HIS A 4 -26.15 -14.06 8.23
N ILE A 5 -25.02 -13.98 7.51
CA ILE A 5 -24.78 -12.90 6.54
C ILE A 5 -25.92 -12.86 5.52
N ASP A 6 -26.33 -11.66 5.10
CA ASP A 6 -27.28 -11.54 4.00
C ASP A 6 -26.64 -12.14 2.75
N TYR A 7 -27.30 -13.15 2.16
CA TYR A 7 -26.79 -13.88 1.01
C TYR A 7 -26.50 -12.96 -0.19
N LYS A 8 -27.28 -11.87 -0.35
CA LYS A 8 -27.04 -10.89 -1.43
C LYS A 8 -25.71 -10.15 -1.23
N VAL A 9 -25.39 -9.77 0.01
CA VAL A 9 -24.12 -9.12 0.35
C VAL A 9 -22.96 -10.09 0.19
N LEU A 10 -23.14 -11.35 0.55
CA LEU A 10 -22.14 -12.40 0.34
C LEU A 10 -21.91 -12.67 -1.15
N LEU A 11 -22.96 -12.77 -1.96
CA LEU A 11 -22.86 -12.95 -3.39
C LEU A 11 -22.18 -11.76 -4.07
N LEU A 12 -22.49 -10.52 -3.65
CA LEU A 12 -21.80 -9.32 -4.13
C LEU A 12 -20.29 -9.40 -3.82
N PHE A 13 -19.92 -9.72 -2.59
CA PHE A 13 -18.52 -9.87 -2.20
C PHE A 13 -17.80 -10.94 -3.03
N ILE A 14 -18.38 -12.14 -3.14
CA ILE A 14 -17.80 -13.24 -3.93
C ILE A 14 -17.69 -12.82 -5.40
N GLY A 15 -18.72 -12.20 -5.97
CA GLY A 15 -18.72 -11.73 -7.35
C GLY A 15 -17.60 -10.73 -7.63
N ILE A 16 -17.37 -9.76 -6.74
CA ILE A 16 -16.29 -8.78 -6.87
C ILE A 16 -14.91 -9.46 -6.76
N VAL A 17 -14.73 -10.38 -5.80
CA VAL A 17 -13.45 -11.14 -5.68
C VAL A 17 -13.18 -11.96 -6.93
N LEU A 18 -14.19 -12.63 -7.50
CA LEU A 18 -14.06 -13.39 -8.74
C LEU A 18 -13.71 -12.47 -9.93
N LEU A 19 -14.34 -11.30 -10.01
CA LEU A 19 -14.00 -10.31 -11.04
C LEU A 19 -12.54 -9.84 -10.91
N HIS A 20 -12.07 -9.58 -9.66
CA HIS A 20 -10.66 -9.26 -9.44
C HIS A 20 -9.73 -10.38 -9.90
N LEU A 21 -10.06 -11.65 -9.64
CA LEU A 21 -9.26 -12.80 -10.12
C LEU A 21 -9.25 -12.90 -11.63
N VAL A 22 -10.41 -12.73 -12.30
CA VAL A 22 -10.52 -12.83 -13.77
C VAL A 22 -9.73 -11.72 -14.47
N PHE A 23 -9.78 -10.49 -13.94
CA PHE A 23 -9.10 -9.34 -14.54
C PHE A 23 -7.70 -9.08 -13.95
N ASN A 24 -7.20 -9.97 -13.09
CA ASN A 24 -5.97 -9.81 -12.34
C ASN A 24 -4.74 -9.54 -13.23
N SER A 25 -4.59 -10.24 -14.34
CA SER A 25 -3.44 -10.16 -15.24
C SER A 25 -3.69 -9.35 -16.52
N LYS A 26 -4.84 -8.67 -16.62
CA LYS A 26 -5.20 -7.92 -17.85
C LYS A 26 -4.22 -6.80 -18.17
N LEU A 27 -3.76 -6.07 -17.16
CA LEU A 27 -2.79 -5.00 -17.33
C LEU A 27 -1.38 -5.46 -16.97
N GLN A 28 -0.37 -4.90 -17.63
CA GLN A 28 1.04 -5.19 -17.38
C GLN A 28 1.45 -4.82 -15.96
N ILE A 29 2.63 -5.26 -15.50
CA ILE A 29 3.10 -5.03 -14.14
C ILE A 29 3.36 -3.54 -13.88
N HIS A 30 2.90 -3.05 -12.72
CA HIS A 30 3.22 -1.71 -12.25
C HIS A 30 4.69 -1.67 -11.78
N PHE A 31 5.31 -0.49 -11.80
CA PHE A 31 6.70 -0.38 -11.40
C PHE A 31 6.94 -0.75 -9.92
N ASP A 32 6.02 -0.42 -9.02
CA ASP A 32 6.09 -0.84 -7.63
C ASP A 32 5.97 -2.35 -7.48
N GLU A 33 5.07 -3.00 -8.24
CA GLU A 33 4.93 -4.47 -8.23
C GLU A 33 6.22 -5.15 -8.71
N ALA A 34 6.84 -4.62 -9.77
CA ALA A 34 8.12 -5.11 -10.27
C ALA A 34 9.22 -4.94 -9.20
N TYR A 35 9.24 -3.81 -8.52
CA TYR A 35 10.21 -3.53 -7.45
C TYR A 35 10.03 -4.49 -6.24
N TYR A 36 8.81 -4.70 -5.78
CA TYR A 36 8.55 -5.64 -4.69
C TYR A 36 8.73 -7.11 -5.12
N TRP A 37 8.52 -7.42 -6.41
CA TRP A 37 8.89 -8.72 -6.94
C TRP A 37 10.42 -8.94 -6.90
N VAL A 38 11.23 -7.93 -7.26
CA VAL A 38 12.69 -7.99 -7.11
C VAL A 38 13.09 -8.23 -5.66
N TRP A 39 12.40 -7.61 -4.68
CA TRP A 39 12.61 -7.92 -3.26
C TRP A 39 12.34 -9.39 -2.95
N SER A 40 11.30 -9.97 -3.52
CA SER A 40 10.97 -11.39 -3.32
C SER A 40 12.01 -12.34 -3.90
N GLN A 41 12.82 -11.88 -4.87
CA GLN A 41 13.98 -12.64 -5.37
C GLN A 41 15.23 -12.48 -4.47
N ASN A 42 15.23 -11.49 -3.58
CA ASN A 42 16.33 -11.18 -2.67
C ASN A 42 15.80 -10.98 -1.25
N LEU A 43 15.30 -12.05 -0.63
CA LEU A 43 14.67 -11.98 0.69
C LEU A 43 15.64 -11.49 1.76
N GLN A 44 15.20 -10.49 2.52
CA GLN A 44 15.92 -9.90 3.65
C GLN A 44 14.97 -9.71 4.84
N LEU A 45 15.53 -9.44 6.01
CA LEU A 45 14.74 -9.17 7.23
C LEU A 45 14.04 -7.81 7.18
N SER A 46 14.52 -6.89 6.35
CA SER A 46 13.88 -5.60 5.98
C SER A 46 14.53 -5.07 4.71
N TYR A 47 14.03 -3.94 4.22
CA TYR A 47 14.55 -3.24 3.05
C TYR A 47 14.74 -1.76 3.38
N PHE A 48 15.39 -1.04 2.45
CA PHE A 48 15.68 0.39 2.64
C PHE A 48 14.40 1.21 2.88
N ASP A 49 13.39 1.03 2.02
CA ASP A 49 12.20 1.88 1.96
C ASP A 49 11.13 1.42 2.95
N HIS A 50 10.94 0.09 3.10
CA HIS A 50 9.81 -0.49 3.83
C HIS A 50 10.15 -1.84 4.48
N PRO A 51 9.32 -2.29 5.44
CA PRO A 51 9.41 -3.61 6.03
C PRO A 51 9.13 -4.75 5.02
N PRO A 52 9.47 -6.02 5.35
CA PRO A 52 9.64 -7.09 4.37
C PRO A 52 8.37 -7.85 3.98
N MET A 53 7.21 -7.62 4.62
CA MET A 53 6.02 -8.46 4.49
C MET A 53 5.58 -8.67 3.04
N ILE A 54 5.60 -7.60 2.24
CA ILE A 54 5.19 -7.69 0.83
C ILE A 54 6.07 -8.65 0.04
N ALA A 55 7.40 -8.62 0.27
CA ALA A 55 8.34 -9.52 -0.40
C ALA A 55 8.09 -10.99 -0.02
N TYR A 56 7.81 -11.26 1.25
CA TYR A 56 7.50 -12.61 1.72
C TYR A 56 6.22 -13.16 1.10
N LEU A 57 5.17 -12.33 1.02
CA LEU A 57 3.90 -12.74 0.43
C LEU A 57 4.01 -12.95 -1.09
N ILE A 58 4.71 -12.06 -1.81
CA ILE A 58 4.98 -12.25 -3.24
C ILE A 58 5.79 -13.54 -3.44
N LYS A 59 6.85 -13.78 -2.65
CA LYS A 59 7.62 -15.03 -2.74
C LYS A 59 6.74 -16.25 -2.57
N LEU A 60 5.82 -16.23 -1.61
CA LEU A 60 4.90 -17.35 -1.36
C LEU A 60 3.96 -17.60 -2.55
N THR A 61 3.38 -16.55 -3.13
CA THR A 61 2.44 -16.71 -4.24
C THR A 61 3.14 -17.01 -5.58
N THR A 62 4.43 -16.68 -5.69
CA THR A 62 5.23 -16.91 -6.91
C THR A 62 6.12 -18.15 -6.84
N LEU A 63 5.91 -19.05 -5.88
CA LEU A 63 6.71 -20.29 -5.74
C LEU A 63 6.73 -21.15 -7.01
N PHE A 64 5.63 -21.16 -7.77
CA PHE A 64 5.48 -21.99 -8.96
C PHE A 64 5.49 -21.19 -10.26
N SER A 65 5.24 -19.88 -10.22
CA SER A 65 5.21 -19.03 -11.42
C SER A 65 5.38 -17.55 -11.05
N ASN A 66 6.26 -16.86 -11.75
CA ASN A 66 6.47 -15.41 -11.63
C ASN A 66 5.44 -14.58 -12.44
N SER A 67 4.30 -15.16 -12.82
CA SER A 67 3.29 -14.44 -13.59
C SER A 67 2.67 -13.28 -12.79
N ILE A 68 2.21 -12.26 -13.50
CA ILE A 68 1.47 -11.12 -12.93
C ILE A 68 0.27 -11.60 -12.10
N PHE A 69 -0.39 -12.68 -12.57
CA PHE A 69 -1.48 -13.31 -11.83
C PHE A 69 -1.04 -13.74 -10.43
N CYS A 70 0.07 -14.46 -10.32
CA CYS A 70 0.59 -14.95 -9.03
C CYS A 70 1.03 -13.79 -8.12
N ILE A 71 1.68 -12.76 -8.66
CA ILE A 71 2.06 -11.57 -7.89
C ILE A 71 0.81 -10.90 -7.31
N ARG A 72 -0.22 -10.69 -8.12
CA ARG A 72 -1.46 -10.01 -7.72
C ARG A 72 -2.42 -10.87 -6.90
N LEU A 73 -2.18 -12.16 -6.75
CA LEU A 73 -2.90 -12.98 -5.77
C LEU A 73 -2.72 -12.43 -4.35
N VAL A 74 -1.55 -11.85 -4.02
CA VAL A 74 -1.32 -11.19 -2.72
C VAL A 74 -2.36 -10.11 -2.48
N SER A 75 -2.56 -9.21 -3.44
CA SER A 75 -3.52 -8.09 -3.30
C SER A 75 -4.95 -8.58 -3.18
N VAL A 76 -5.35 -9.58 -3.97
CA VAL A 76 -6.71 -10.15 -3.91
C VAL A 76 -6.98 -10.82 -2.57
N ILE A 77 -6.04 -11.63 -2.06
CA ILE A 77 -6.17 -12.30 -0.77
C ILE A 77 -6.20 -11.27 0.37
N CYS A 78 -5.25 -10.34 0.39
CA CYS A 78 -5.16 -9.32 1.43
C CYS A 78 -6.40 -8.40 1.45
N GLY A 79 -6.84 -7.92 0.29
CA GLY A 79 -8.04 -7.09 0.18
C GLY A 79 -9.30 -7.84 0.63
N SER A 80 -9.45 -9.10 0.23
CA SER A 80 -10.57 -9.95 0.66
C SER A 80 -10.60 -10.13 2.18
N LEU A 81 -9.46 -10.41 2.79
CA LEU A 81 -9.35 -10.55 4.25
C LEU A 81 -9.59 -9.22 4.96
N THR A 82 -9.13 -8.09 4.39
CA THR A 82 -9.45 -6.75 4.92
C THR A 82 -10.96 -6.55 5.05
N ILE A 83 -11.71 -6.81 3.97
CA ILE A 83 -13.18 -6.68 3.96
C ILE A 83 -13.83 -7.62 4.97
N ILE A 84 -13.39 -8.88 5.02
CA ILE A 84 -13.89 -9.87 5.97
C ILE A 84 -13.69 -9.41 7.42
N PHE A 85 -12.53 -8.84 7.76
CA PHE A 85 -12.27 -8.40 9.13
C PHE A 85 -12.97 -7.07 9.46
N ILE A 86 -13.20 -6.17 8.52
CA ILE A 86 -14.08 -5.01 8.68
C ILE A 86 -15.51 -5.48 8.97
N TYR A 87 -16.03 -6.43 8.16
CA TYR A 87 -17.35 -7.05 8.40
C TYR A 87 -17.45 -7.69 9.78
N LYS A 88 -16.47 -8.55 10.15
CA LYS A 88 -16.45 -9.23 11.45
C LYS A 88 -16.40 -8.24 12.62
N SER A 89 -15.64 -7.16 12.49
CA SER A 89 -15.53 -6.10 13.49
C SER A 89 -16.86 -5.40 13.71
N ALA A 90 -17.51 -4.97 12.63
CA ALA A 90 -18.80 -4.29 12.69
C ALA A 90 -19.91 -5.23 13.20
N LYS A 91 -19.93 -6.48 12.70
CA LYS A 91 -20.89 -7.51 13.19
C LYS A 91 -20.72 -7.79 14.68
N TYR A 92 -19.48 -7.93 15.13
CA TYR A 92 -19.19 -8.22 16.53
C TYR A 92 -19.59 -7.07 17.45
N ALA A 93 -19.29 -5.84 17.03
CA ALA A 93 -19.56 -4.64 17.83
C ALA A 93 -21.05 -4.22 17.80
N PHE A 94 -21.72 -4.32 16.65
CA PHE A 94 -23.03 -3.69 16.41
C PHE A 94 -24.09 -4.61 15.82
N GLY A 95 -23.77 -5.89 15.62
CA GLY A 95 -24.71 -6.89 15.10
C GLY A 95 -24.65 -7.08 13.58
N GLN A 96 -25.45 -8.03 13.09
CA GLN A 96 -25.41 -8.52 11.70
C GLN A 96 -25.63 -7.44 10.65
N GLN A 97 -26.58 -6.54 10.90
CA GLN A 97 -26.91 -5.46 9.95
C GLN A 97 -25.72 -4.50 9.76
N ALA A 98 -25.03 -4.16 10.87
CA ALA A 98 -23.82 -3.35 10.80
C ALA A 98 -22.69 -4.06 10.03
N GLY A 99 -22.53 -5.37 10.22
CA GLY A 99 -21.60 -6.17 9.43
C GLY A 99 -21.89 -6.08 7.92
N ASN A 100 -23.13 -6.30 7.50
CA ASN A 100 -23.53 -6.23 6.10
C ASN A 100 -23.26 -4.83 5.50
N ILE A 101 -23.61 -3.77 6.23
CA ILE A 101 -23.37 -2.38 5.81
C ILE A 101 -21.84 -2.12 5.68
N ALA A 102 -21.06 -2.57 6.68
CA ALA A 102 -19.60 -2.38 6.65
C ALA A 102 -18.93 -3.09 5.46
N MET A 103 -19.39 -4.30 5.10
CA MET A 103 -18.91 -5.00 3.92
C MET A 103 -19.19 -4.22 2.63
N ILE A 104 -20.41 -3.69 2.45
CA ILE A 104 -20.80 -2.89 1.28
C ILE A 104 -19.95 -1.61 1.21
N LEU A 105 -19.77 -0.90 2.34
CA LEU A 105 -18.98 0.32 2.38
C LEU A 105 -17.50 0.05 2.10
N ALA A 106 -16.97 -1.07 2.59
CA ALA A 106 -15.58 -1.48 2.33
C ALA A 106 -15.35 -1.84 0.86
N LEU A 107 -16.31 -2.53 0.21
CA LEU A 107 -16.29 -2.81 -1.24
C LEU A 107 -16.35 -1.52 -2.07
N ALA A 108 -17.04 -0.48 -1.60
CA ALA A 108 -17.16 0.80 -2.28
C ALA A 108 -16.05 1.81 -1.91
N TRP A 109 -15.00 1.35 -1.22
CA TRP A 109 -13.90 2.20 -0.81
C TRP A 109 -12.81 2.25 -1.89
N PRO A 110 -12.59 3.39 -2.60
CA PRO A 110 -11.74 3.46 -3.78
C PRO A 110 -10.28 3.08 -3.53
N ILE A 111 -9.70 3.45 -2.38
CA ILE A 111 -8.32 3.08 -2.05
C ILE A 111 -8.20 1.57 -1.85
N LEU A 112 -9.17 0.93 -1.21
CA LEU A 112 -9.17 -0.51 -1.05
C LEU A 112 -9.31 -1.22 -2.41
N GLU A 113 -10.14 -0.70 -3.30
CA GLU A 113 -10.23 -1.16 -4.70
C GLU A 113 -8.87 -1.07 -5.41
N GLY A 114 -8.14 0.04 -5.22
CA GLY A 114 -6.77 0.18 -5.73
C GLY A 114 -5.82 -0.90 -5.19
N THR A 115 -5.93 -1.25 -3.90
CA THR A 115 -5.10 -2.31 -3.29
C THR A 115 -5.49 -3.73 -3.71
N PHE A 116 -6.67 -3.95 -4.27
CA PHE A 116 -6.99 -5.20 -4.98
C PHE A 116 -6.34 -5.29 -6.36
N PHE A 117 -6.02 -4.14 -6.94
CA PHE A 117 -5.54 -4.04 -8.30
C PHE A 117 -4.02 -4.08 -8.41
N ILE A 118 -3.31 -3.36 -7.54
CA ILE A 118 -1.86 -3.26 -7.54
C ILE A 118 -1.33 -3.89 -6.24
N THR A 119 -0.37 -4.79 -6.37
CA THR A 119 0.27 -5.43 -5.22
C THR A 119 1.36 -4.52 -4.65
N THR A 120 1.02 -3.83 -3.57
CA THR A 120 1.93 -2.94 -2.84
C THR A 120 1.99 -3.30 -1.35
N ILE A 121 2.83 -2.60 -0.61
CA ILE A 121 2.92 -2.71 0.85
C ILE A 121 1.57 -2.44 1.54
N ASP A 122 0.68 -1.66 0.92
CA ASP A 122 -0.63 -1.33 1.48
C ASP A 122 -1.57 -2.54 1.50
N SER A 123 -1.38 -3.53 0.62
CA SER A 123 -2.19 -4.75 0.60
C SER A 123 -2.09 -5.55 1.91
N PRO A 124 -0.91 -6.03 2.36
CA PRO A 124 -0.78 -6.68 3.65
C PRO A 124 -1.01 -5.73 4.83
N PHE A 125 -0.70 -4.44 4.68
CA PHE A 125 -0.88 -3.45 5.71
C PHE A 125 -2.35 -3.30 6.11
N PHE A 126 -3.26 -3.12 5.18
CA PHE A 126 -4.70 -3.03 5.47
C PHE A 126 -5.26 -4.33 6.02
N MET A 127 -4.80 -5.46 5.53
CA MET A 127 -5.19 -6.77 6.05
C MET A 127 -4.84 -6.90 7.54
N PHE A 128 -3.58 -6.75 7.90
CA PHE A 128 -3.15 -6.89 9.29
C PHE A 128 -3.66 -5.76 10.19
N TRP A 129 -3.82 -4.55 9.67
CA TRP A 129 -4.48 -3.47 10.38
C TRP A 129 -5.92 -3.81 10.75
N SER A 130 -6.71 -4.33 9.79
CA SER A 130 -8.11 -4.72 10.04
C SER A 130 -8.22 -5.89 11.02
N ILE A 131 -7.29 -6.85 10.97
CA ILE A 131 -7.17 -7.94 11.96
C ILE A 131 -6.84 -7.36 13.34
N THR A 132 -5.91 -6.42 13.41
CA THR A 132 -5.53 -5.76 14.67
C THR A 132 -6.72 -5.02 15.28
N ILE A 133 -7.46 -4.22 14.49
CA ILE A 133 -8.67 -3.53 14.96
C ILE A 133 -9.72 -4.53 15.47
N TYR A 134 -9.95 -5.64 14.75
CA TYR A 134 -10.86 -6.70 15.18
C TYR A 134 -10.43 -7.29 16.53
N CYS A 135 -9.16 -7.62 16.70
CA CYS A 135 -8.62 -8.17 17.93
C CYS A 135 -8.71 -7.17 19.08
N LEU A 136 -8.37 -5.89 18.83
CA LEU A 136 -8.43 -4.86 19.87
C LEU A 136 -9.87 -4.51 20.27
N ILE A 137 -10.84 -4.55 19.36
CA ILE A 137 -12.26 -4.44 19.71
C ILE A 137 -12.62 -5.56 20.68
N ARG A 138 -12.32 -6.81 20.36
CA ARG A 138 -12.65 -7.96 21.24
C ARG A 138 -11.87 -7.90 22.56
N GLY A 139 -10.58 -7.58 22.49
CA GLY A 139 -9.71 -7.57 23.66
C GLY A 139 -9.98 -6.42 24.61
N LEU A 140 -10.02 -5.18 24.09
CA LEU A 140 -10.09 -3.98 24.91
C LEU A 140 -11.54 -3.50 25.16
N VAL A 141 -12.43 -3.62 24.16
CA VAL A 141 -13.81 -3.14 24.29
C VAL A 141 -14.68 -4.21 24.96
N PHE A 142 -14.53 -5.49 24.59
CA PHE A 142 -15.32 -6.59 25.10
C PHE A 142 -14.61 -7.49 26.13
N ASN A 143 -13.39 -7.11 26.54
CA ASN A 143 -12.64 -7.74 27.63
C ASN A 143 -12.24 -9.22 27.42
N GLU A 144 -12.06 -9.64 26.16
CA GLU A 144 -11.58 -10.98 25.83
C GLU A 144 -10.06 -11.03 25.81
N VAL A 145 -9.42 -11.39 26.92
CA VAL A 145 -7.95 -11.31 27.13
C VAL A 145 -7.12 -11.93 26.01
N LYS A 146 -7.52 -13.11 25.49
CA LYS A 146 -6.79 -13.76 24.38
C LYS A 146 -6.64 -12.86 23.15
N PHE A 147 -7.61 -11.97 22.91
CA PHE A 147 -7.58 -11.05 21.79
C PHE A 147 -6.68 -9.83 22.03
N ILE A 148 -6.26 -9.55 23.26
CA ILE A 148 -5.21 -8.58 23.55
C ILE A 148 -3.89 -9.11 23.00
N TYR A 149 -3.55 -10.39 23.25
CA TYR A 149 -2.34 -11.03 22.72
C TYR A 149 -2.37 -11.18 21.20
N LEU A 150 -3.50 -11.63 20.64
CA LEU A 150 -3.66 -11.70 19.19
C LEU A 150 -3.60 -10.31 18.53
N GLY A 151 -4.04 -9.26 19.22
CA GLY A 151 -3.90 -7.87 18.81
C GLY A 151 -2.44 -7.43 18.76
N GLY A 152 -1.65 -7.79 19.79
CA GLY A 152 -0.20 -7.53 19.79
C GLY A 152 0.52 -8.27 18.67
N PHE A 153 0.22 -9.57 18.47
CA PHE A 153 0.78 -10.34 17.37
C PHE A 153 0.46 -9.73 16.01
N SER A 154 -0.82 -9.42 15.75
CA SER A 154 -1.23 -8.84 14.47
C SER A 154 -0.71 -7.41 14.27
N LEU A 155 -0.52 -6.64 15.35
CA LEU A 155 0.14 -5.32 15.28
C LEU A 155 1.60 -5.47 14.85
N GLY A 156 2.32 -6.48 15.34
CA GLY A 156 3.67 -6.79 14.86
C GLY A 156 3.70 -7.10 13.35
N LEU A 157 2.73 -7.87 12.85
CA LEU A 157 2.58 -8.13 11.41
C LEU A 157 2.19 -6.87 10.63
N THR A 158 1.40 -5.97 11.23
CA THR A 158 1.08 -4.65 10.64
C THR A 158 2.35 -3.82 10.48
N LEU A 159 3.21 -3.80 11.50
CA LEU A 159 4.50 -3.11 11.47
C LEU A 159 5.47 -3.75 10.47
N LEU A 160 5.47 -5.09 10.32
CA LEU A 160 6.22 -5.79 9.29
C LEU A 160 5.74 -5.46 7.87
N SER A 161 4.52 -4.89 7.72
CA SER A 161 3.97 -4.45 6.44
C SER A 161 4.29 -2.97 6.14
N LYS A 162 4.11 -2.08 7.13
CA LYS A 162 4.37 -0.64 6.99
C LYS A 162 4.62 0.00 8.35
N TYR A 163 5.65 0.85 8.46
CA TYR A 163 6.02 1.51 9.72
C TYR A 163 4.90 2.35 10.34
N THR A 164 4.04 2.93 9.50
CA THR A 164 2.88 3.71 9.98
C THR A 164 1.86 2.87 10.77
N GLY A 165 2.03 1.55 10.83
CA GLY A 165 1.30 0.66 11.76
C GLY A 165 1.37 1.09 13.22
N ILE A 166 2.44 1.77 13.60
CA ILE A 166 2.63 2.32 14.96
C ILE A 166 1.51 3.31 15.35
N LEU A 167 0.85 3.97 14.37
CA LEU A 167 -0.20 4.97 14.62
C LEU A 167 -1.48 4.38 15.24
N ILE A 168 -1.62 3.06 15.30
CA ILE A 168 -2.69 2.40 16.08
C ILE A 168 -2.50 2.72 17.59
N LEU A 169 -1.27 2.70 18.09
CA LEU A 169 -1.00 2.81 19.52
C LEU A 169 -1.48 4.12 20.16
N PRO A 170 -1.22 5.31 19.57
CA PRO A 170 -1.77 6.54 20.13
C PRO A 170 -3.29 6.59 20.11
N GLY A 171 -3.95 6.08 19.05
CA GLY A 171 -5.40 5.98 19.00
C GLY A 171 -5.98 5.10 20.12
N VAL A 172 -5.32 3.95 20.38
CA VAL A 172 -5.66 3.07 21.50
C VAL A 172 -5.39 3.76 22.86
N LEU A 173 -4.26 4.45 23.01
CA LEU A 173 -3.93 5.17 24.24
C LEU A 173 -4.99 6.25 24.56
N ILE A 174 -5.39 7.05 23.55
CA ILE A 174 -6.46 8.05 23.72
C ILE A 174 -7.76 7.36 24.19
N TYR A 175 -8.14 6.23 23.57
CA TYR A 175 -9.28 5.45 23.99
C TYR A 175 -9.18 5.03 25.48
N LEU A 176 -8.06 4.45 25.89
CA LEU A 176 -7.84 4.00 27.27
C LEU A 176 -7.87 5.15 28.28
N LEU A 177 -7.31 6.30 27.92
CA LEU A 177 -7.31 7.49 28.78
C LEU A 177 -8.71 8.12 28.94
N LEU A 178 -9.50 8.15 27.87
CA LEU A 178 -10.84 8.74 27.88
C LEU A 178 -11.91 7.79 28.47
N SER A 179 -11.70 6.48 28.41
CA SER A 179 -12.64 5.50 28.96
C SER A 179 -12.36 5.24 30.46
N SER A 180 -13.22 5.73 31.32
CA SER A 180 -13.10 5.49 32.79
C SER A 180 -13.04 4.02 33.15
N ARG A 181 -13.75 3.14 32.39
CA ARG A 181 -13.80 1.69 32.61
C ARG A 181 -12.55 0.97 32.11
N GLN A 182 -11.94 1.45 31.01
CA GLN A 182 -10.83 0.75 30.36
C GLN A 182 -9.45 1.31 30.76
N ARG A 183 -9.40 2.44 31.47
CA ARG A 183 -8.15 3.03 31.95
C ARG A 183 -7.34 2.06 32.81
N ILE A 184 -8.00 1.15 33.54
CA ILE A 184 -7.34 0.11 34.34
C ILE A 184 -6.42 -0.79 33.49
N ARG A 185 -6.67 -0.91 32.15
CA ARG A 185 -5.84 -1.67 31.23
C ARG A 185 -4.41 -1.16 31.15
N LEU A 186 -4.20 0.14 31.41
CA LEU A 186 -2.86 0.75 31.41
C LEU A 186 -1.91 0.19 32.47
N VAL A 187 -2.45 -0.49 33.49
CA VAL A 187 -1.65 -1.13 34.55
C VAL A 187 -1.72 -2.66 34.49
N GLN A 188 -2.42 -3.24 33.51
CA GLN A 188 -2.56 -4.69 33.37
C GLN A 188 -1.43 -5.28 32.55
N LYS A 189 -0.84 -6.37 33.06
CA LYS A 189 0.29 -7.09 32.41
C LYS A 189 0.00 -7.56 30.97
N GLU A 190 -1.27 -7.87 30.68
CA GLU A 190 -1.70 -8.37 29.37
C GLU A 190 -1.41 -7.38 28.25
N VAL A 191 -1.54 -6.10 28.52
CA VAL A 191 -1.23 -5.03 27.56
C VAL A 191 0.28 -4.97 27.28
N TYR A 192 1.11 -5.02 28.33
CA TYR A 192 2.56 -4.99 28.19
C TYR A 192 3.10 -6.26 27.54
N LEU A 193 2.53 -7.44 27.84
CA LEU A 193 2.88 -8.69 27.16
C LEU A 193 2.47 -8.68 25.69
N ALA A 194 1.35 -8.05 25.34
CA ALA A 194 0.96 -7.87 23.96
C ALA A 194 1.91 -6.92 23.21
N LEU A 195 2.36 -5.82 23.86
CA LEU A 195 3.39 -4.94 23.30
C LEU A 195 4.74 -5.64 23.13
N LEU A 196 5.14 -6.46 24.11
CA LEU A 196 6.34 -7.30 23.99
C LEU A 196 6.23 -8.26 22.80
N LEU A 197 5.07 -8.92 22.63
CA LEU A 197 4.81 -9.78 21.48
C LEU A 197 4.88 -9.02 20.16
N THR A 198 4.38 -7.78 20.13
CA THR A 198 4.52 -6.89 18.95
C THR A 198 6.00 -6.67 18.61
N ILE A 199 6.83 -6.38 19.61
CA ILE A 199 8.27 -6.15 19.43
C ILE A 199 8.97 -7.43 18.95
N ILE A 200 8.62 -8.59 19.51
CA ILE A 200 9.17 -9.88 19.10
C ILE A 200 8.85 -10.17 17.63
N VAL A 201 7.60 -9.97 17.20
CA VAL A 201 7.20 -10.17 15.81
C VAL A 201 7.89 -9.17 14.87
N PHE A 202 8.09 -7.94 15.32
CA PHE A 202 8.76 -6.88 14.54
C PHE A 202 10.29 -6.95 14.59
N SER A 203 10.87 -7.80 15.44
CA SER A 203 12.32 -7.89 15.67
C SER A 203 13.17 -8.10 14.41
N PRO A 204 12.74 -8.81 13.33
CA PRO A 204 13.54 -8.92 12.11
C PRO A 204 13.91 -7.54 11.53
N VAL A 205 12.96 -6.60 11.52
CA VAL A 205 13.20 -5.24 11.03
C VAL A 205 14.15 -4.48 11.94
N ILE A 206 14.03 -4.64 13.26
CA ILE A 206 14.95 -4.01 14.24
C ILE A 206 16.38 -4.50 14.03
N ILE A 207 16.55 -5.83 13.89
CA ILE A 207 17.86 -6.47 13.66
C ILE A 207 18.47 -5.95 12.36
N TRP A 208 17.69 -5.94 11.27
CA TRP A 208 18.18 -5.45 9.99
C TRP A 208 18.60 -3.97 10.06
N ASN A 209 17.79 -3.12 10.66
CA ASN A 209 18.12 -1.70 10.83
C ASN A 209 19.38 -1.49 11.67
N TYR A 210 19.55 -2.26 12.74
CA TYR A 210 20.78 -2.24 13.54
C TYR A 210 22.03 -2.58 12.72
N GLN A 211 21.93 -3.58 11.83
CA GLN A 211 23.02 -4.01 10.92
C GLN A 211 23.28 -3.01 9.77
N HIS A 212 22.36 -2.08 9.49
CA HIS A 212 22.43 -1.12 8.39
C HIS A 212 22.33 0.34 8.89
N ASP A 213 22.94 0.64 10.06
CA ASP A 213 23.03 1.99 10.62
C ASP A 213 21.68 2.73 10.73
N TRP A 214 20.60 2.01 10.98
CA TRP A 214 19.25 2.56 11.13
C TRP A 214 18.73 3.30 9.89
N ILE A 215 19.25 3.00 8.71
CA ILE A 215 19.00 3.76 7.47
C ILE A 215 17.52 3.82 7.09
N SER A 216 16.78 2.71 7.24
CA SER A 216 15.36 2.65 6.90
C SER A 216 14.52 3.51 7.86
N PHE A 217 14.80 3.47 9.16
CA PHE A 217 14.08 4.31 10.13
C PHE A 217 14.38 5.79 9.93
N ARG A 218 15.64 6.16 9.67
CA ARG A 218 16.02 7.54 9.37
C ARG A 218 15.34 8.05 8.11
N PHE A 219 15.33 7.23 7.06
CA PHE A 219 14.65 7.57 5.81
C PHE A 219 13.16 7.82 6.04
N GLN A 220 12.46 6.88 6.70
CA GLN A 220 11.03 6.97 6.92
C GLN A 220 10.65 8.12 7.87
N PHE A 221 11.47 8.40 8.88
CA PHE A 221 11.24 9.54 9.76
C PHE A 221 11.32 10.85 8.98
N ASN A 222 12.36 11.04 8.18
CA ASN A 222 12.54 12.24 7.36
C ASN A 222 11.47 12.37 6.25
N HIS A 223 11.00 11.22 5.73
CA HIS A 223 9.96 11.19 4.71
C HIS A 223 8.57 11.43 5.30
N GLY A 224 8.25 10.86 6.46
CA GLY A 224 6.91 10.88 7.07
C GLY A 224 6.61 12.10 7.92
N VAL A 225 7.63 12.72 8.53
CA VAL A 225 7.46 13.89 9.40
C VAL A 225 7.95 15.14 8.69
N ALA A 226 7.14 16.19 8.70
CA ALA A 226 7.53 17.47 8.10
C ALA A 226 8.63 18.12 8.92
N ASN A 227 9.80 18.31 8.31
CA ASN A 227 10.91 19.08 8.86
C ASN A 227 10.79 20.57 8.51
N GLU A 228 9.90 20.92 7.59
CA GLU A 228 9.66 22.29 7.15
C GLU A 228 8.71 22.99 8.10
N LYS A 229 9.07 24.23 8.48
CA LYS A 229 8.28 25.06 9.40
C LYS A 229 7.39 26.08 8.68
N HIS A 230 7.37 26.07 7.35
CA HIS A 230 6.55 26.98 6.56
C HIS A 230 5.20 26.37 6.27
N LEU A 231 4.14 27.13 6.58
CA LEU A 231 2.76 26.73 6.28
C LEU A 231 2.57 26.63 4.75
N ASN A 232 2.03 25.50 4.31
CA ASN A 232 1.71 25.23 2.92
C ASN A 232 0.21 24.94 2.80
N LEU A 233 -0.57 25.99 2.56
CA LEU A 233 -2.04 25.90 2.46
C LEU A 233 -2.49 25.05 1.28
N GLN A 234 -1.70 24.99 0.19
CA GLN A 234 -2.01 24.11 -0.92
C GLN A 234 -1.86 22.65 -0.54
N ALA A 235 -0.76 22.25 0.10
CA ALA A 235 -0.58 20.89 0.58
C ALA A 235 -1.68 20.48 1.57
N PHE A 236 -2.14 21.42 2.40
CA PHE A 236 -3.26 21.17 3.30
C PHE A 236 -4.59 21.01 2.53
N GLY A 237 -4.84 21.82 1.51
CA GLY A 237 -5.99 21.66 0.61
C GLY A 237 -5.98 20.32 -0.10
N ASP A 238 -4.83 19.90 -0.64
CA ASP A 238 -4.63 18.58 -1.26
C ASP A 238 -4.87 17.44 -0.27
N TYR A 239 -4.41 17.59 0.99
CA TYR A 239 -4.71 16.64 2.05
C TYR A 239 -6.22 16.53 2.32
N LEU A 240 -6.93 17.65 2.45
CA LEU A 240 -8.38 17.63 2.69
C LEU A 240 -9.14 17.00 1.51
N ALA A 241 -8.77 17.32 0.28
CA ALA A 241 -9.33 16.69 -0.91
C ALA A 241 -9.03 15.19 -0.93
N GLY A 242 -7.80 14.79 -0.63
CA GLY A 242 -7.38 13.40 -0.50
C GLY A 242 -8.12 12.68 0.63
N PHE A 243 -8.23 13.27 1.81
CA PHE A 243 -8.97 12.73 2.94
C PHE A 243 -10.44 12.49 2.60
N LEU A 244 -11.13 13.46 2.02
CA LEU A 244 -12.53 13.29 1.64
C LEU A 244 -12.71 12.34 0.44
N GLY A 245 -11.83 12.43 -0.55
CA GLY A 245 -11.91 11.64 -1.78
C GLY A 245 -11.43 10.20 -1.62
N ALA A 246 -10.40 9.98 -0.79
CA ALA A 246 -9.76 8.68 -0.59
C ALA A 246 -10.71 7.57 -0.11
N ALA A 247 -11.69 7.95 0.71
CA ALA A 247 -12.73 7.01 1.17
C ALA A 247 -14.06 7.22 0.46
N ASN A 248 -14.11 8.13 -0.56
CA ASN A 248 -15.37 8.54 -1.15
C ASN A 248 -16.17 9.50 -0.22
N PRO A 249 -16.63 10.66 -0.69
CA PRO A 249 -17.37 11.65 0.13
C PRO A 249 -18.61 11.07 0.82
N PHE A 250 -19.27 10.07 0.19
CA PHE A 250 -20.43 9.38 0.77
C PHE A 250 -20.09 8.44 1.94
N ILE A 251 -18.82 8.23 2.24
CA ILE A 251 -18.33 7.54 3.45
C ILE A 251 -17.77 8.59 4.41
N SER A 252 -16.89 9.48 3.93
CA SER A 252 -16.15 10.44 4.76
C SER A 252 -17.06 11.44 5.46
N ILE A 253 -17.98 12.06 4.70
CA ILE A 253 -18.90 13.09 5.24
C ILE A 253 -19.86 12.49 6.28
N PRO A 254 -20.54 11.35 6.04
CA PRO A 254 -21.34 10.70 7.07
C PRO A 254 -20.58 10.36 8.35
N ILE A 255 -19.33 9.90 8.27
CA ILE A 255 -18.53 9.64 9.48
C ILE A 255 -18.46 10.91 10.33
N LEU A 256 -18.10 12.05 9.76
CA LEU A 256 -17.95 13.32 10.46
C LEU A 256 -19.31 13.82 11.02
N VAL A 257 -20.37 13.73 10.20
CA VAL A 257 -21.74 14.13 10.61
C VAL A 257 -22.24 13.28 11.79
N PHE A 258 -22.09 11.96 11.72
CA PHE A 258 -22.52 11.08 12.82
C PHE A 258 -21.61 11.19 14.05
N ALA A 259 -20.32 11.43 13.89
CA ALA A 259 -19.44 11.74 15.00
C ALA A 259 -19.92 12.98 15.77
N TYR A 260 -20.29 14.04 15.05
CA TYR A 260 -20.86 15.25 15.68
C TYR A 260 -22.22 14.97 16.32
N LYS A 261 -23.16 14.34 15.59
CA LYS A 261 -24.52 14.06 16.11
C LYS A 261 -24.49 13.16 17.37
N LYS A 262 -23.62 12.15 17.38
CA LYS A 262 -23.52 11.18 18.48
C LYS A 262 -22.43 11.55 19.54
N ARG A 263 -21.85 12.74 19.52
CA ARG A 263 -20.72 13.14 20.40
C ARG A 263 -20.95 12.88 21.89
N LYS A 264 -22.20 13.03 22.40
CA LYS A 264 -22.55 12.73 23.79
C LYS A 264 -22.59 11.23 24.09
N LEU A 265 -22.96 10.41 23.10
CA LEU A 265 -23.02 8.94 23.24
C LEU A 265 -21.61 8.33 23.13
N ILE A 266 -20.75 8.89 22.28
CA ILE A 266 -19.39 8.39 22.00
C ILE A 266 -18.59 8.23 23.30
N LEU A 267 -18.64 9.23 24.20
CA LEU A 267 -17.94 9.17 25.48
C LEU A 267 -18.51 8.14 26.47
N LYS A 268 -19.75 7.66 26.24
CA LYS A 268 -20.44 6.70 27.11
C LYS A 268 -20.37 5.26 26.57
N ASP A 269 -20.13 5.09 25.27
CA ASP A 269 -20.07 3.78 24.60
C ASP A 269 -18.65 3.50 24.10
N ASN A 270 -18.00 2.54 24.74
CA ASN A 270 -16.64 2.15 24.45
C ASN A 270 -16.41 1.70 23.00
N ARG A 271 -17.44 1.20 22.30
CA ARG A 271 -17.34 0.78 20.90
C ARG A 271 -17.11 1.98 20.00
N TYR A 272 -17.95 3.01 20.13
CA TYR A 272 -17.83 4.25 19.37
C TYR A 272 -16.58 5.04 19.76
N LEU A 273 -16.25 5.09 21.05
CA LEU A 273 -15.06 5.79 21.55
C LEU A 273 -13.79 5.20 20.97
N PHE A 274 -13.63 3.86 20.99
CA PHE A 274 -12.48 3.15 20.44
C PHE A 274 -12.29 3.45 18.95
N LEU A 275 -13.36 3.30 18.17
CA LEU A 275 -13.32 3.49 16.72
C LEU A 275 -12.99 4.94 16.35
N LEU A 276 -13.64 5.89 17.03
CA LEU A 276 -13.45 7.30 16.71
C LEU A 276 -12.09 7.82 17.19
N SER A 277 -11.56 7.33 18.32
CA SER A 277 -10.19 7.67 18.75
C SER A 277 -9.15 7.29 17.72
N ASN A 278 -9.27 6.09 17.14
CA ASN A 278 -8.36 5.64 16.08
C ASN A 278 -8.55 6.43 14.79
N PHE A 279 -9.78 6.66 14.36
CA PHE A 279 -10.08 7.43 13.15
C PHE A 279 -9.56 8.87 13.24
N LEU A 280 -9.91 9.58 14.32
CA LEU A 280 -9.56 10.98 14.49
C LEU A 280 -8.06 11.18 14.72
N PHE A 281 -7.42 10.32 15.51
CA PHE A 281 -5.98 10.47 15.74
C PHE A 281 -5.20 10.42 14.41
N ILE A 282 -5.45 9.43 13.59
CA ILE A 282 -4.74 9.27 12.31
C ILE A 282 -5.08 10.42 11.36
N GLY A 283 -6.36 10.79 11.25
CA GLY A 283 -6.78 11.94 10.44
C GLY A 283 -6.10 13.23 10.88
N LEU A 284 -6.08 13.53 12.17
CA LEU A 284 -5.45 14.73 12.71
C LEU A 284 -3.93 14.72 12.61
N PHE A 285 -3.29 13.55 12.76
CA PHE A 285 -1.86 13.39 12.59
C PHE A 285 -1.42 13.76 11.16
N PHE A 286 -2.11 13.23 10.15
CA PHE A 286 -1.79 13.57 8.77
C PHE A 286 -2.28 14.98 8.37
N ALA A 287 -3.35 15.49 8.99
CA ALA A 287 -3.77 16.89 8.82
C ALA A 287 -2.70 17.86 9.30
N TYR A 288 -2.12 17.60 10.48
CA TYR A 288 -1.03 18.42 11.03
C TYR A 288 0.19 18.39 10.09
N ASN A 289 0.63 17.23 9.64
CA ASN A 289 1.75 17.13 8.68
C ASN A 289 1.41 17.78 7.34
N GLY A 290 0.15 17.68 6.89
CA GLY A 290 -0.36 18.29 5.67
C GLY A 290 -0.32 19.82 5.65
N LEU A 291 -0.27 20.48 6.83
CA LEU A 291 -0.06 21.93 6.93
C LEU A 291 1.32 22.36 6.43
N PHE A 292 2.29 21.46 6.38
CA PHE A 292 3.68 21.78 6.06
C PHE A 292 4.18 21.06 4.80
N LYS A 293 3.71 19.85 4.53
CA LYS A 293 4.20 19.00 3.45
C LYS A 293 3.06 18.23 2.80
N LYS A 294 3.15 18.04 1.48
CA LYS A 294 2.22 17.20 0.73
C LYS A 294 2.13 15.80 1.34
N GLN A 295 0.90 15.32 1.54
CA GLN A 295 0.58 13.98 2.04
C GLN A 295 -0.06 13.16 0.92
N GLU A 296 0.37 11.91 0.77
CA GLU A 296 -0.28 11.02 -0.18
C GLU A 296 -1.61 10.48 0.40
N ALA A 297 -2.64 10.37 -0.45
CA ALA A 297 -4.00 10.02 -0.01
C ALA A 297 -4.10 8.64 0.67
N ASN A 298 -3.23 7.68 0.29
CA ASN A 298 -3.18 6.35 0.90
C ASN A 298 -2.58 6.34 2.32
N TRP A 299 -1.90 7.41 2.75
CA TRP A 299 -1.30 7.43 4.10
C TRP A 299 -2.35 7.53 5.20
N VAL A 300 -3.41 8.29 4.96
CA VAL A 300 -4.53 8.45 5.91
C VAL A 300 -5.56 7.31 5.79
N ALA A 301 -5.49 6.51 4.74
CA ALA A 301 -6.48 5.47 4.45
C ALA A 301 -6.76 4.49 5.61
N PRO A 302 -5.77 4.04 6.42
CA PRO A 302 -6.03 3.12 7.53
C PRO A 302 -7.05 3.64 8.56
N ALA A 303 -7.19 4.96 8.69
CA ALA A 303 -8.21 5.56 9.56
C ALA A 303 -9.63 5.08 9.17
N TYR A 304 -9.87 4.90 7.87
CA TYR A 304 -11.19 4.52 7.35
C TYR A 304 -11.60 3.10 7.70
N ILE A 305 -10.69 2.22 8.08
CA ILE A 305 -11.04 0.90 8.61
C ILE A 305 -11.90 1.08 9.88
N ALA A 306 -11.44 1.90 10.83
CA ALA A 306 -12.22 2.24 12.02
C ALA A 306 -13.44 3.10 11.68
N GLY A 307 -13.32 4.05 10.75
CA GLY A 307 -14.39 4.92 10.29
C GLY A 307 -15.55 4.18 9.63
N ILE A 308 -15.27 3.19 8.78
CA ILE A 308 -16.31 2.35 8.13
C ILE A 308 -17.05 1.49 9.18
N ILE A 309 -16.33 0.92 10.13
CA ILE A 309 -16.95 0.15 11.23
C ILE A 309 -17.85 1.05 12.08
N PHE A 310 -17.37 2.28 12.38
CA PHE A 310 -18.12 3.29 13.13
C PHE A 310 -19.42 3.68 12.42
N ILE A 311 -19.33 4.09 11.16
CA ILE A 311 -20.51 4.55 10.40
C ILE A 311 -21.49 3.41 10.15
N ALA A 312 -21.03 2.18 9.92
CA ALA A 312 -21.87 1.01 9.76
C ALA A 312 -22.69 0.72 11.03
N GLY A 313 -22.09 0.87 12.23
CA GLY A 313 -22.79 0.81 13.50
C GLY A 313 -23.87 1.88 13.62
N CYS A 314 -23.55 3.13 13.24
CA CYS A 314 -24.52 4.22 13.25
C CYS A 314 -25.69 4.02 12.27
N LEU A 315 -25.40 3.54 11.06
CA LEU A 315 -26.41 3.30 10.02
C LEU A 315 -27.33 2.11 10.33
N ALA A 316 -26.82 1.10 11.03
CA ALA A 316 -27.61 -0.05 11.46
C ALA A 316 -28.74 0.34 12.45
N GLU A 317 -28.56 1.45 13.17
CA GLU A 317 -29.58 2.00 14.09
C GLU A 317 -30.57 2.95 13.39
N THR A 318 -30.37 3.20 12.10
CA THR A 318 -31.19 4.16 11.32
C THR A 318 -31.78 3.49 10.09
N ASN A 319 -32.89 4.06 9.57
CA ASN A 319 -33.50 3.60 8.32
C ASN A 319 -32.88 4.26 7.06
N ILE A 320 -31.67 4.79 7.16
CA ILE A 320 -30.99 5.49 6.06
C ILE A 320 -30.44 4.45 5.08
N LYS A 321 -31.20 4.18 4.00
CA LYS A 321 -30.83 3.17 2.99
C LYS A 321 -30.08 3.76 1.78
N TRP A 322 -30.06 5.07 1.60
CA TRP A 322 -29.47 5.68 0.40
C TRP A 322 -27.94 5.57 0.37
N ILE A 323 -27.26 5.65 1.55
CA ILE A 323 -25.80 5.62 1.63
C ILE A 323 -25.23 4.32 1.05
N HIS A 324 -25.78 3.16 1.44
CA HIS A 324 -25.29 1.89 0.90
C HIS A 324 -25.74 1.64 -0.55
N ARG A 325 -26.89 2.18 -0.98
CA ARG A 325 -27.27 2.13 -2.40
C ARG A 325 -26.32 2.94 -3.26
N THR A 326 -25.97 4.16 -2.84
CA THR A 326 -24.97 4.99 -3.52
C THR A 326 -23.61 4.32 -3.53
N ALA A 327 -23.21 3.68 -2.42
CA ALA A 327 -21.96 2.92 -2.35
C ALA A 327 -21.90 1.79 -3.39
N ILE A 328 -22.99 1.02 -3.57
CA ILE A 328 -23.08 -0.03 -4.60
C ILE A 328 -23.00 0.57 -6.00
N CYS A 329 -23.71 1.66 -6.28
CA CYS A 329 -23.63 2.33 -7.58
C CYS A 329 -22.19 2.79 -7.90
N LEU A 330 -21.50 3.37 -6.92
CA LEU A 330 -20.11 3.81 -7.08
C LEU A 330 -19.15 2.64 -7.31
N LEU A 331 -19.34 1.52 -6.59
CA LEU A 331 -18.56 0.31 -6.80
C LEU A 331 -18.72 -0.18 -8.25
N LEU A 332 -19.94 -0.26 -8.75
CA LEU A 332 -20.24 -0.70 -10.12
C LEU A 332 -19.67 0.23 -11.19
N LEU A 333 -19.46 1.51 -10.88
CA LEU A 333 -18.80 2.48 -11.76
C LEU A 333 -17.28 2.43 -11.65
N LEU A 334 -16.73 2.34 -10.43
CA LEU A 334 -15.30 2.35 -10.18
C LEU A 334 -14.59 1.11 -10.71
N PHE A 335 -15.19 -0.06 -10.52
CA PHE A 335 -14.57 -1.31 -10.94
C PHE A 335 -14.21 -1.33 -12.43
N PRO A 336 -15.15 -1.10 -13.38
CA PRO A 336 -14.80 -1.10 -14.80
C PRO A 336 -13.88 0.07 -15.17
N PHE A 337 -14.02 1.25 -14.54
CA PHE A 337 -13.13 2.38 -14.79
C PHE A 337 -11.66 2.08 -14.44
N ILE A 338 -11.42 1.37 -13.33
CA ILE A 338 -10.06 0.99 -12.91
C ILE A 338 -9.52 -0.17 -13.76
N LYS A 339 -10.35 -1.18 -14.07
CA LYS A 339 -9.92 -2.41 -14.74
C LYS A 339 -9.91 -2.32 -16.27
N MET A 340 -10.70 -1.42 -16.83
CA MET A 340 -10.88 -1.24 -18.27
C MET A 340 -10.87 0.25 -18.65
N PRO A 341 -9.79 0.98 -18.30
CA PRO A 341 -9.73 2.42 -18.56
C PRO A 341 -9.90 2.74 -20.05
N GLU A 342 -9.51 1.81 -20.94
CA GLU A 342 -9.64 1.95 -22.38
C GLU A 342 -11.09 2.08 -22.86
N ILE A 343 -12.09 1.65 -22.08
CA ILE A 343 -13.50 1.81 -22.42
C ILE A 343 -13.99 3.23 -22.12
N PHE A 344 -13.46 3.86 -21.07
CA PHE A 344 -13.95 5.13 -20.55
C PHE A 344 -13.13 6.34 -21.00
N VAL A 345 -11.85 6.10 -21.35
CA VAL A 345 -10.93 7.15 -21.78
C VAL A 345 -10.84 7.12 -23.30
N PRO A 346 -11.27 8.18 -24.01
CA PRO A 346 -11.10 8.26 -25.46
C PRO A 346 -9.63 8.06 -25.84
N GLN A 347 -9.39 7.31 -26.91
CA GLN A 347 -8.07 6.86 -27.37
C GLN A 347 -7.03 7.99 -27.44
N GLN A 348 -7.44 9.15 -27.94
CA GLN A 348 -6.60 10.35 -28.06
C GLN A 348 -6.10 10.93 -26.74
N TYR A 349 -6.67 10.54 -25.59
CA TYR A 349 -6.26 11.02 -24.26
C TYR A 349 -5.56 9.95 -23.41
N GLN A 350 -5.57 8.69 -23.82
CA GLN A 350 -5.06 7.59 -23.00
C GLN A 350 -3.55 7.76 -22.70
N HIS A 351 -2.77 8.19 -23.69
CA HIS A 351 -1.34 8.48 -23.51
C HIS A 351 -1.06 9.65 -22.54
N LYS A 352 -2.04 10.53 -22.31
CA LYS A 352 -1.91 11.67 -21.40
C LYS A 352 -2.22 11.34 -19.94
N ILE A 353 -2.71 10.12 -19.67
CA ILE A 353 -3.05 9.67 -18.33
C ILE A 353 -1.92 8.77 -17.81
N PRO A 354 -1.02 9.26 -16.94
CA PRO A 354 0.12 8.50 -16.44
C PRO A 354 -0.29 7.17 -15.78
N GLN A 355 -1.46 7.13 -15.15
CA GLN A 355 -2.01 5.94 -14.50
C GLN A 355 -2.36 4.83 -15.50
N VAL A 356 -2.68 5.18 -16.76
CA VAL A 356 -2.95 4.21 -17.84
C VAL A 356 -1.65 3.81 -18.51
N SER A 357 -0.82 4.78 -18.88
CA SER A 357 0.44 4.53 -19.58
C SER A 357 1.44 3.70 -18.75
N ALA A 358 1.37 3.80 -17.43
CA ALA A 358 2.22 3.01 -16.53
C ALA A 358 2.04 1.48 -16.67
N PHE A 359 0.91 1.03 -17.23
CA PHE A 359 0.55 -0.39 -17.34
C PHE A 359 0.59 -0.93 -18.78
N MET A 360 1.03 -0.14 -19.74
CA MET A 360 0.96 -0.53 -21.17
C MET A 360 2.31 -0.34 -21.87
N GLY A 361 2.57 -1.18 -22.87
CA GLY A 361 3.75 -1.07 -23.73
C GLY A 361 5.09 -1.43 -23.10
N GLN A 362 5.12 -1.79 -21.81
CA GLN A 362 6.35 -2.05 -21.09
C GLN A 362 7.00 -3.37 -21.56
N GLN A 363 6.22 -4.43 -21.66
CA GLN A 363 6.72 -5.74 -22.09
C GLN A 363 7.37 -5.65 -23.47
N GLN A 364 6.68 -5.05 -24.43
CA GLN A 364 7.15 -4.92 -25.82
C GLN A 364 8.46 -4.12 -25.88
N LEU A 365 8.60 -3.09 -25.04
CA LEU A 365 9.81 -2.29 -24.95
C LEU A 365 11.03 -3.12 -24.49
N TYR A 366 10.85 -3.92 -23.43
CA TYR A 366 11.94 -4.75 -22.89
C TYR A 366 12.20 -5.99 -23.75
N ASP A 367 11.18 -6.57 -24.39
CA ASP A 367 11.35 -7.67 -25.34
C ASP A 367 12.21 -7.21 -26.53
N LYS A 368 11.93 -6.01 -27.06
CA LYS A 368 12.72 -5.42 -28.14
C LYS A 368 14.14 -5.10 -27.69
N PHE A 369 14.33 -4.57 -26.48
CA PHE A 369 15.68 -4.35 -25.95
C PHE A 369 16.45 -5.67 -25.83
N LYS A 370 15.80 -6.72 -25.34
CA LYS A 370 16.41 -8.05 -25.19
C LYS A 370 16.80 -8.65 -26.52
N SER A 371 15.94 -8.55 -27.55
CA SER A 371 16.21 -9.13 -28.88
C SER A 371 17.29 -8.40 -29.64
N ASP A 372 17.31 -7.06 -29.57
CA ASP A 372 18.12 -6.23 -30.48
C ASP A 372 19.50 -5.89 -29.89
N TYR A 373 19.64 -5.86 -28.56
CA TYR A 373 20.84 -5.30 -27.90
C TYR A 373 21.50 -6.21 -26.89
N TRP A 374 20.74 -7.06 -26.17
CA TRP A 374 21.31 -7.86 -25.12
C TRP A 374 21.93 -9.17 -25.64
N GLN A 375 23.10 -9.52 -25.13
CA GLN A 375 23.77 -10.80 -25.35
C GLN A 375 24.03 -11.49 -24.02
N GLN A 376 24.10 -12.83 -24.04
CA GLN A 376 24.36 -13.61 -22.83
C GLN A 376 25.71 -13.21 -22.21
N GLY A 377 25.67 -12.80 -20.96
CA GLY A 377 26.83 -12.32 -20.23
C GLY A 377 26.97 -10.81 -20.16
N ASP A 378 26.15 -10.04 -20.89
CA ASP A 378 26.14 -8.59 -20.76
C ASP A 378 25.68 -8.14 -19.38
N ILE A 379 26.39 -7.18 -18.82
CA ILE A 379 25.99 -6.48 -17.60
C ILE A 379 25.07 -5.35 -17.98
N ILE A 380 23.87 -5.32 -17.36
CA ILE A 380 22.92 -4.22 -17.57
C ILE A 380 22.92 -3.30 -16.36
N MET A 381 23.00 -2.01 -16.63
CA MET A 381 22.91 -0.94 -15.65
C MET A 381 21.73 -0.01 -16.00
N SER A 382 21.13 0.59 -15.00
CA SER A 382 19.97 1.48 -15.20
C SER A 382 20.14 2.79 -14.43
N CYS A 383 19.48 3.85 -14.94
CA CYS A 383 19.47 5.17 -14.32
C CYS A 383 18.61 5.24 -13.05
N ASN A 384 17.71 4.28 -12.80
CA ASN A 384 16.88 4.25 -11.62
C ASN A 384 16.32 2.86 -11.34
N TYR A 385 15.80 2.67 -10.13
CA TYR A 385 15.23 1.40 -9.67
C TYR A 385 13.96 0.97 -10.42
N VAL A 386 13.19 1.93 -10.96
CA VAL A 386 11.95 1.66 -11.70
C VAL A 386 12.25 0.89 -12.98
N ILE A 387 13.20 1.42 -13.77
CA ILE A 387 13.66 0.79 -15.02
C ILE A 387 14.36 -0.54 -14.73
N ALA A 388 15.24 -0.56 -13.71
CA ALA A 388 15.93 -1.79 -13.31
C ALA A 388 14.97 -2.91 -12.92
N SER A 389 13.95 -2.60 -12.13
CA SER A 389 12.97 -3.59 -11.66
C SER A 389 12.12 -4.15 -12.78
N ARG A 390 11.63 -3.29 -13.69
CA ARG A 390 10.86 -3.72 -14.87
C ARG A 390 11.72 -4.53 -15.83
N ALA A 391 12.95 -4.08 -16.12
CA ALA A 391 13.87 -4.81 -16.97
C ALA A 391 14.19 -6.20 -16.39
N TRP A 392 14.44 -6.29 -15.08
CA TRP A 392 14.67 -7.57 -14.42
C TRP A 392 13.47 -8.50 -14.54
N TYR A 393 12.25 -7.98 -14.32
CA TYR A 393 11.03 -8.76 -14.41
C TYR A 393 10.74 -9.27 -15.83
N TYR A 394 10.76 -8.38 -16.83
CA TYR A 394 10.39 -8.74 -18.21
C TYR A 394 11.45 -9.54 -18.94
N MET A 395 12.72 -9.24 -18.71
CA MET A 395 13.80 -9.90 -19.45
C MET A 395 14.20 -11.26 -18.86
N ASP A 396 13.96 -11.46 -17.57
CA ASP A 396 14.33 -12.69 -16.83
C ASP A 396 15.82 -13.11 -17.07
N ILE A 397 16.71 -12.13 -17.05
CA ILE A 397 18.14 -12.30 -17.32
C ILE A 397 19.02 -12.22 -16.07
N GLY A 398 18.40 -12.19 -14.91
CA GLY A 398 19.08 -12.04 -13.64
C GLY A 398 19.26 -10.57 -13.21
N ARG A 399 20.25 -10.32 -12.37
CA ARG A 399 20.41 -9.04 -11.68
C ARG A 399 20.75 -7.88 -12.63
N ILE A 400 20.01 -6.79 -12.52
CA ILE A 400 20.29 -5.50 -13.14
C ILE A 400 20.81 -4.55 -12.05
N TYR A 401 21.76 -3.71 -12.38
CA TYR A 401 22.44 -2.84 -11.44
C TYR A 401 21.96 -1.39 -11.57
N VAL A 402 21.92 -0.68 -10.45
CA VAL A 402 21.68 0.77 -10.38
C VAL A 402 22.78 1.37 -9.54
N LEU A 403 23.67 2.19 -10.10
CA LEU A 403 24.75 2.80 -9.33
C LEU A 403 24.20 3.59 -8.13
N PRO A 404 24.93 3.64 -7.01
CA PRO A 404 24.48 4.36 -5.80
C PRO A 404 24.10 5.81 -6.07
N GLU A 405 24.85 6.48 -6.94
CA GLU A 405 24.60 7.87 -7.33
C GLU A 405 23.28 8.07 -8.09
N PHE A 406 22.80 7.03 -8.80
CA PHE A 406 21.51 7.05 -9.51
C PHE A 406 20.38 6.45 -8.70
N SER A 407 20.69 5.55 -7.79
CA SER A 407 19.66 4.82 -7.04
C SER A 407 18.95 5.70 -6.02
N GLY A 408 19.61 6.78 -5.56
CA GLY A 408 19.06 7.57 -4.48
C GLY A 408 18.81 6.71 -3.23
N SER A 409 17.63 6.85 -2.65
CA SER A 409 17.25 6.16 -1.42
C SER A 409 16.37 4.94 -1.73
N ASN A 410 16.97 3.81 -2.15
CA ASN A 410 16.26 2.55 -2.40
C ASN A 410 17.16 1.31 -2.19
N SER A 411 16.57 0.11 -2.23
CA SER A 411 17.26 -1.14 -1.93
C SER A 411 18.35 -1.53 -2.94
N PHE A 412 18.31 -1.03 -4.18
CA PHE A 412 19.37 -1.31 -5.17
C PHE A 412 20.72 -0.76 -4.74
N ALA A 413 20.77 0.37 -4.05
CA ALA A 413 22.00 0.95 -3.53
C ALA A 413 22.77 -0.06 -2.65
N ASN A 414 22.06 -0.77 -1.78
CA ASN A 414 22.66 -1.78 -0.89
C ASN A 414 23.06 -3.06 -1.64
N TRP A 415 22.29 -3.46 -2.66
CA TRP A 415 22.57 -4.70 -3.40
C TRP A 415 23.75 -4.55 -4.37
N ASN A 416 23.99 -3.35 -4.87
CA ASN A 416 25.07 -3.09 -5.81
C ASN A 416 26.47 -3.02 -5.19
N SER A 417 26.56 -3.00 -3.86
CA SER A 417 27.85 -3.06 -3.14
C SER A 417 28.71 -4.29 -3.50
N SER A 418 28.07 -5.35 -4.04
CA SER A 418 28.75 -6.56 -4.53
C SER A 418 29.29 -6.43 -5.97
N LEU A 419 29.00 -5.33 -6.67
CA LEU A 419 29.51 -5.10 -8.03
C LEU A 419 31.03 -4.85 -7.96
N LYS A 420 31.80 -5.78 -8.52
CA LYS A 420 33.26 -5.63 -8.60
C LYS A 420 33.60 -4.66 -9.75
N LEU A 421 34.08 -3.48 -9.43
CA LEU A 421 34.57 -2.50 -10.38
C LEU A 421 36.10 -2.62 -10.53
N PRO A 422 36.72 -2.31 -11.70
CA PRO A 422 36.09 -1.79 -12.92
C PRO A 422 35.44 -2.88 -13.78
N LEU A 423 34.34 -2.53 -14.44
CA LEU A 423 33.69 -3.36 -15.47
C LEU A 423 34.35 -3.07 -16.83
N LYS A 424 34.49 -4.11 -17.66
CA LYS A 424 35.02 -3.92 -19.04
C LYS A 424 33.96 -3.27 -19.94
N ASN A 425 32.75 -3.85 -19.94
CA ASN A 425 31.63 -3.39 -20.76
C ASN A 425 30.32 -3.49 -20.00
N ALA A 426 29.38 -2.60 -20.29
CA ALA A 426 28.00 -2.66 -19.81
C ALA A 426 27.02 -2.03 -20.80
N LEU A 427 25.76 -2.47 -20.76
CA LEU A 427 24.64 -1.76 -21.37
C LEU A 427 23.97 -0.89 -20.31
N TYR A 428 23.76 0.39 -20.62
CA TYR A 428 23.07 1.32 -19.74
C TYR A 428 21.74 1.74 -20.35
N ILE A 429 20.67 1.64 -19.56
CA ILE A 429 19.30 1.90 -20.01
C ILE A 429 18.62 2.95 -19.13
N CYS A 430 17.88 3.86 -19.78
CA CYS A 430 17.14 4.93 -19.09
C CYS A 430 15.85 5.29 -19.84
N ASP A 431 14.86 5.81 -19.14
CA ASP A 431 13.58 6.28 -19.69
C ASP A 431 13.63 7.73 -20.19
N LYS A 432 14.75 8.41 -20.01
CA LYS A 432 15.01 9.78 -20.47
C LYS A 432 16.42 9.88 -21.03
N ASP A 433 16.66 10.90 -21.82
CA ASP A 433 18.02 11.22 -22.25
C ASP A 433 18.91 11.47 -21.02
N SER A 434 19.93 10.64 -20.89
CA SER A 434 20.86 10.65 -19.76
C SER A 434 22.16 11.41 -20.07
N SER A 435 22.10 12.43 -20.93
CA SER A 435 23.26 13.28 -21.23
C SER A 435 23.85 13.91 -19.94
N GLY A 436 23.02 14.22 -18.95
CA GLY A 436 23.44 14.69 -17.62
C GLY A 436 24.15 13.66 -16.73
N ASP A 437 23.99 12.36 -17.02
CA ASP A 437 24.60 11.28 -16.23
C ASP A 437 26.07 11.04 -16.57
N GLN A 438 26.58 11.73 -17.59
CA GLN A 438 27.92 11.51 -18.14
C GLN A 438 29.03 11.66 -17.10
N SER A 439 28.95 12.64 -16.21
CA SER A 439 29.94 12.87 -15.15
C SER A 439 30.01 11.73 -14.13
N ILE A 440 28.88 11.08 -13.87
CA ILE A 440 28.80 9.94 -12.95
C ILE A 440 29.33 8.68 -13.64
N LEU A 441 28.88 8.42 -14.85
CA LEU A 441 29.30 7.24 -15.62
C LEU A 441 30.81 7.30 -15.95
N ALA A 442 31.38 8.48 -16.15
CA ALA A 442 32.82 8.68 -16.39
C ALA A 442 33.70 8.27 -15.22
N LYS A 443 33.17 8.12 -14.00
CA LYS A 443 33.91 7.54 -12.87
C LYS A 443 34.18 6.05 -13.03
N TYR A 444 33.38 5.37 -13.84
CA TYR A 444 33.36 3.91 -13.97
C TYR A 444 33.73 3.43 -15.37
N PHE A 445 33.53 4.26 -16.40
CA PHE A 445 33.75 3.92 -17.80
C PHE A 445 34.42 5.09 -18.54
N THR A 446 35.39 4.78 -19.40
CA THR A 446 36.12 5.77 -20.21
C THR A 446 35.34 6.17 -21.45
N HIS A 447 34.56 5.26 -22.02
CA HIS A 447 33.83 5.50 -23.26
C HIS A 447 32.32 5.23 -23.05
N ARG A 448 31.51 6.12 -23.63
CA ARG A 448 30.07 6.00 -23.69
C ARG A 448 29.61 6.28 -25.13
N GLN A 449 28.92 5.34 -25.70
CA GLN A 449 28.32 5.48 -27.03
C GLN A 449 26.80 5.35 -26.92
N SER A 450 26.05 6.34 -27.41
CA SER A 450 24.61 6.19 -27.62
C SER A 450 24.39 5.21 -28.75
N VAL A 451 23.63 4.15 -28.50
CA VAL A 451 23.40 3.09 -29.49
C VAL A 451 22.05 3.26 -30.14
N SER A 452 21.00 3.55 -29.37
CA SER A 452 19.65 3.65 -29.89
C SER A 452 18.68 4.29 -28.89
N ILE A 453 17.54 4.70 -29.43
CA ILE A 453 16.33 5.00 -28.66
C ILE A 453 15.29 3.98 -29.13
N ILE A 454 14.90 3.06 -28.23
CA ILE A 454 13.81 2.13 -28.51
C ILE A 454 12.51 2.87 -28.18
N ASN A 455 11.68 3.06 -29.19
CA ASN A 455 10.36 3.63 -29.03
C ASN A 455 9.32 2.52 -29.11
N TYR A 456 8.40 2.50 -28.18
CA TYR A 456 7.14 1.79 -28.30
C TYR A 456 6.02 2.80 -28.24
N GLN A 457 5.42 3.03 -29.41
CA GLN A 457 4.30 3.94 -29.57
C GLN A 457 3.13 3.18 -30.15
N ASP A 458 2.03 3.19 -29.45
CA ASP A 458 0.72 2.82 -29.97
C ASP A 458 -0.27 3.94 -29.67
N SER A 459 -1.55 3.70 -29.90
CA SER A 459 -2.61 4.67 -29.60
C SER A 459 -2.71 5.05 -28.12
N PHE A 460 -2.06 4.29 -27.23
CA PHE A 460 -2.19 4.41 -25.77
C PHE A 460 -0.94 4.93 -25.09
N VAL A 461 0.26 4.72 -25.69
CA VAL A 461 1.53 4.94 -24.98
C VAL A 461 2.61 5.41 -25.94
N ASP A 462 3.43 6.35 -25.46
CA ASP A 462 4.71 6.73 -26.07
C ASP A 462 5.82 6.46 -25.04
N ASN A 463 6.27 5.22 -24.97
CA ASN A 463 7.34 4.80 -24.08
C ASN A 463 8.68 4.78 -24.80
N LYS A 464 9.71 5.35 -24.17
CA LYS A 464 11.05 5.41 -24.71
C LYS A 464 12.04 4.74 -23.77
N LEU A 465 12.99 4.01 -24.36
CA LEU A 465 14.15 3.47 -23.65
C LEU A 465 15.41 3.88 -24.39
N TYR A 466 16.23 4.69 -23.75
CA TYR A 466 17.54 5.12 -24.26
C TYR A 466 18.57 4.04 -23.90
N VAL A 467 19.33 3.60 -24.88
CA VAL A 467 20.33 2.54 -24.74
C VAL A 467 21.71 3.09 -25.06
N TYR A 468 22.63 2.83 -24.15
CA TYR A 468 24.04 3.25 -24.28
C TYR A 468 24.95 2.05 -24.07
N LYS A 469 26.02 1.93 -24.87
CA LYS A 469 27.16 1.06 -24.60
C LYS A 469 28.20 1.81 -23.77
N LEU A 470 28.62 1.18 -22.69
CA LEU A 470 29.69 1.67 -21.81
C LEU A 470 30.88 0.73 -21.93
N SER A 471 32.10 1.25 -22.05
CA SER A 471 33.34 0.46 -22.14
C SER A 471 34.53 1.18 -21.52
N ASN A 472 35.52 0.39 -21.13
CA ASN A 472 36.84 0.85 -20.69
C ASN A 472 37.91 0.45 -21.71
#